data_e50adb549bb4ee2f1ddfd269f857b122
#
_entry.id   e50adb549bb4ee2f1ddfd269f857b122
#
_cell.length_a   1.000
_cell.length_b   1.000
_cell.length_c   1.000
_cell.angle_alpha   90.00
_cell.angle_beta   90.00
_cell.angle_gamma   90.00
#
_symmetry.space_group_name_H-M   'P 1'
#
loop_
_entity.id
_entity.type
_entity.pdbx_description
1 polymer ?
#
loop_
_entity_poly.entity_id
_entity_poly.type
_entity_poly.pdbx_seq_one_letter_code
_entity_poly.pdbx_strand_id
1 'polypeptide(L)'
;MPNTTTRDRVNPQNTNPTPLRRPEWIKVRAPSGETYEHLQTLMRSKALHTVCEEAMCPNMGECWGSGTATFLMLGDVCTRSCGFCDIKHGKPGLLDWGEAERVAQAVKSMNLKHAVITSVNRDDRRDGGAPIFAMVIRRIRELLPGCSVEVLIPDFKGSLEALKIVLDARPEILNHNVETVPRLFKQVQPQDHYEWSAAILSGAKSLDPEVLTKSGIMVGLGEEMDEVKEVMCDLRGWGVDILTIGQYLQPSKKHLPIARYYTLDEFKELRDYGRQIGFKWVEAAPLVRSSYHAAEQVRALSTVHHKLYGGVSTQPSTNPG
;
A
#
# COMPACT_ATOMS: atom_id res chain seq x y z
N MET A 1 58.67 -36.30 -33.18
CA MET A 1 57.31 -36.64 -32.78
C MET A 1 56.86 -35.51 -31.83
N PRO A 2 55.93 -34.65 -32.23
CA PRO A 2 55.46 -33.59 -31.35
C PRO A 2 54.20 -34.00 -30.62
N ASN A 3 54.19 -33.74 -29.34
CA ASN A 3 53.11 -33.94 -28.39
C ASN A 3 52.06 -32.83 -28.58
N THR A 4 50.86 -33.17 -28.99
CA THR A 4 49.72 -32.29 -29.10
C THR A 4 48.96 -32.30 -27.77
N THR A 5 49.17 -31.25 -26.98
CA THR A 5 48.35 -30.96 -25.79
C THR A 5 47.04 -30.34 -26.23
N THR A 6 45.97 -31.09 -26.15
CA THR A 6 44.59 -30.61 -26.28
C THR A 6 44.27 -29.68 -25.09
N ARG A 7 44.15 -28.40 -25.35
CA ARG A 7 43.61 -27.43 -24.37
C ARG A 7 42.09 -27.60 -24.40
N ASP A 8 41.55 -28.16 -23.33
CA ASP A 8 40.14 -28.10 -23.03
C ASP A 8 39.72 -26.63 -22.85
N ARG A 9 38.96 -26.12 -23.81
CA ARG A 9 38.27 -24.83 -23.70
C ARG A 9 37.09 -25.03 -22.75
N VAL A 10 37.29 -24.69 -21.49
CA VAL A 10 36.21 -24.46 -20.54
C VAL A 10 35.41 -23.26 -21.09
N ASN A 11 34.19 -23.51 -21.51
CA ASN A 11 33.23 -22.47 -21.93
C ASN A 11 32.63 -21.84 -20.67
N PRO A 12 32.94 -20.58 -20.33
CA PRO A 12 32.37 -19.92 -19.17
C PRO A 12 31.15 -19.15 -19.62
N GLN A 13 30.01 -19.78 -19.80
CA GLN A 13 28.74 -19.05 -19.86
C GLN A 13 27.58 -20.02 -20.10
N ASN A 14 26.97 -20.46 -19.02
CA ASN A 14 25.53 -20.62 -18.90
C ASN A 14 25.16 -20.79 -17.41
N THR A 15 25.33 -19.71 -16.64
CA THR A 15 24.73 -19.62 -15.32
C THR A 15 23.43 -18.84 -15.45
N ASN A 16 22.43 -19.44 -16.09
CA ASN A 16 21.06 -19.05 -15.78
C ASN A 16 20.84 -19.43 -14.32
N PRO A 17 20.64 -18.48 -13.42
CA PRO A 17 20.38 -18.80 -12.03
C PRO A 17 19.15 -19.68 -11.98
N THR A 18 19.26 -20.84 -11.33
CA THR A 18 18.12 -21.72 -11.07
C THR A 18 17.03 -20.89 -10.43
N PRO A 19 15.78 -20.88 -10.97
CA PRO A 19 14.69 -20.10 -10.37
C PRO A 19 14.56 -20.45 -8.89
N LEU A 20 14.55 -19.42 -8.03
CA LEU A 20 14.37 -19.62 -6.59
C LEU A 20 13.05 -20.36 -6.35
N ARG A 21 13.12 -21.53 -5.74
CA ARG A 21 11.92 -22.32 -5.40
C ARG A 21 11.13 -21.55 -4.33
N ARG A 22 9.83 -21.34 -4.59
CA ARG A 22 8.93 -20.71 -3.60
C ARG A 22 8.91 -21.54 -2.32
N PRO A 23 9.16 -20.95 -1.14
CA PRO A 23 9.10 -21.65 0.14
C PRO A 23 7.68 -22.15 0.46
N GLU A 24 7.60 -23.20 1.27
CA GLU A 24 6.32 -23.84 1.63
C GLU A 24 5.40 -22.94 2.45
N TRP A 25 5.93 -21.97 3.18
CA TRP A 25 5.15 -21.00 3.98
C TRP A 25 4.46 -19.92 3.15
N ILE A 26 4.79 -19.78 1.85
CA ILE A 26 4.09 -18.87 0.94
C ILE A 26 2.96 -19.64 0.27
N LYS A 27 1.83 -19.77 0.99
CA LYS A 27 0.61 -20.41 0.48
C LYS A 27 -0.47 -19.36 0.33
N VAL A 28 -1.07 -19.30 -0.86
CA VAL A 28 -2.17 -18.39 -1.22
C VAL A 28 -3.46 -19.22 -1.35
N ARG A 29 -4.55 -18.72 -0.78
CA ARG A 29 -5.88 -19.30 -1.02
C ARG A 29 -6.38 -18.90 -2.40
N ALA A 30 -6.90 -19.85 -3.15
CA ALA A 30 -7.58 -19.53 -4.41
C ALA A 30 -8.83 -18.69 -4.12
N PRO A 31 -9.10 -17.64 -4.90
CA PRO A 31 -10.30 -16.82 -4.77
C PRO A 31 -11.54 -17.71 -5.01
N SER A 32 -12.48 -17.75 -4.05
CA SER A 32 -13.71 -18.52 -4.17
C SER A 32 -14.73 -18.09 -3.11
N GLY A 33 -16.01 -18.40 -3.34
CA GLY A 33 -17.12 -18.20 -2.41
C GLY A 33 -18.08 -17.09 -2.83
N GLU A 34 -19.30 -17.11 -2.27
CA GLU A 34 -20.39 -16.20 -2.63
C GLU A 34 -20.03 -14.70 -2.43
N THR A 35 -19.33 -14.39 -1.34
CA THR A 35 -18.89 -13.00 -1.07
C THR A 35 -17.90 -12.52 -2.12
N TYR A 36 -16.96 -13.37 -2.55
CA TYR A 36 -16.02 -13.06 -3.63
C TYR A 36 -16.74 -12.76 -4.95
N GLU A 37 -17.68 -13.63 -5.35
CA GLU A 37 -18.46 -13.50 -6.60
C GLU A 37 -19.34 -12.24 -6.57
N HIS A 38 -19.96 -11.96 -5.41
CA HIS A 38 -20.75 -10.74 -5.21
C HIS A 38 -19.89 -9.48 -5.39
N LEU A 39 -18.71 -9.42 -4.78
CA LEU A 39 -17.79 -8.28 -4.91
C LEU A 39 -17.31 -8.11 -6.34
N GLN A 40 -16.95 -9.18 -7.03
CA GLN A 40 -16.55 -9.13 -8.42
C GLN A 40 -17.66 -8.57 -9.32
N THR A 41 -18.89 -9.02 -9.10
CA THR A 41 -20.07 -8.52 -9.83
C THR A 41 -20.31 -7.03 -9.54
N LEU A 42 -20.20 -6.62 -8.27
CA LEU A 42 -20.37 -5.23 -7.86
C LEU A 42 -19.33 -4.31 -8.53
N MET A 43 -18.04 -4.69 -8.50
CA MET A 43 -16.96 -3.91 -9.13
C MET A 43 -17.21 -3.71 -10.63
N ARG A 44 -17.56 -4.79 -11.34
CA ARG A 44 -17.86 -4.73 -12.78
C ARG A 44 -19.08 -3.89 -13.08
N SER A 45 -20.16 -4.03 -12.31
CA SER A 45 -21.42 -3.27 -12.53
C SER A 45 -21.26 -1.76 -12.36
N LYS A 46 -20.26 -1.33 -11.55
CA LYS A 46 -19.97 0.08 -11.27
C LYS A 46 -18.76 0.62 -12.05
N ALA A 47 -18.19 -0.17 -12.96
CA ALA A 47 -16.95 0.17 -13.69
C ALA A 47 -15.85 0.66 -12.72
N LEU A 48 -15.61 -0.12 -11.65
CA LEU A 48 -14.59 0.15 -10.64
C LEU A 48 -13.42 -0.81 -10.77
N HIS A 49 -12.24 -0.32 -10.44
CA HIS A 49 -10.99 -1.07 -10.39
C HIS A 49 -10.60 -1.38 -8.95
N THR A 50 -9.93 -2.50 -8.74
CA THR A 50 -9.35 -2.85 -7.44
C THR A 50 -7.87 -3.19 -7.60
N VAL A 51 -7.05 -2.80 -6.64
CA VAL A 51 -5.64 -3.25 -6.58
C VAL A 51 -5.56 -4.76 -6.46
N CYS A 52 -6.58 -5.38 -5.87
CA CYS A 52 -6.63 -6.83 -5.71
C CYS A 52 -6.59 -7.56 -7.06
N GLU A 53 -7.30 -7.04 -8.08
CA GLU A 53 -7.30 -7.58 -9.44
C GLU A 53 -6.13 -7.06 -10.26
N GLU A 54 -5.97 -5.73 -10.34
CA GLU A 54 -4.99 -5.07 -11.22
C GLU A 54 -3.53 -5.37 -10.84
N ALA A 55 -3.22 -5.58 -9.56
CA ALA A 55 -1.89 -5.93 -9.07
C ALA A 55 -1.75 -7.41 -8.70
N MET A 56 -2.67 -8.28 -9.11
CA MET A 56 -2.66 -9.72 -8.84
C MET A 56 -2.35 -10.06 -7.37
N CYS A 57 -3.06 -9.39 -6.44
CA CYS A 57 -2.79 -9.49 -5.01
C CYS A 57 -2.94 -10.93 -4.49
N PRO A 58 -1.95 -11.49 -3.78
CA PRO A 58 -2.02 -12.86 -3.26
C PRO A 58 -3.11 -13.06 -2.21
N ASN A 59 -3.59 -11.99 -1.58
CA ASN A 59 -4.59 -12.03 -0.51
C ASN A 59 -6.03 -11.85 -1.01
N MET A 60 -6.25 -11.71 -2.31
CA MET A 60 -7.58 -11.40 -2.88
C MET A 60 -8.66 -12.38 -2.40
N GLY A 61 -8.38 -13.68 -2.40
CA GLY A 61 -9.35 -14.69 -1.95
C GLY A 61 -9.73 -14.57 -0.47
N GLU A 62 -8.80 -14.16 0.39
CA GLU A 62 -9.03 -13.94 1.82
C GLU A 62 -9.76 -12.62 2.06
N CYS A 63 -9.24 -11.52 1.50
CA CYS A 63 -9.81 -10.19 1.70
C CYS A 63 -11.24 -10.09 1.15
N TRP A 64 -11.48 -10.57 -0.05
CA TRP A 64 -12.81 -10.55 -0.66
C TRP A 64 -13.77 -11.51 0.04
N GLY A 65 -13.28 -12.67 0.49
CA GLY A 65 -14.05 -13.59 1.32
C GLY A 65 -14.49 -12.97 2.66
N SER A 66 -13.73 -12.03 3.20
CA SER A 66 -14.08 -11.26 4.41
C SER A 66 -14.83 -9.94 4.14
N GLY A 67 -15.20 -9.66 2.89
CA GLY A 67 -15.90 -8.44 2.50
C GLY A 67 -15.02 -7.18 2.48
N THR A 68 -13.70 -7.34 2.26
CA THR A 68 -12.74 -6.23 2.22
C THR A 68 -12.13 -6.11 0.83
N ALA A 69 -12.11 -4.91 0.25
CA ALA A 69 -11.46 -4.60 -1.02
C ALA A 69 -10.70 -3.27 -0.95
N THR A 70 -9.62 -3.17 -1.72
CA THR A 70 -8.88 -1.91 -1.90
C THR A 70 -9.25 -1.33 -3.26
N PHE A 71 -9.92 -0.17 -3.23
CA PHE A 71 -10.36 0.52 -4.45
C PHE A 71 -9.19 1.24 -5.11
N LEU A 72 -9.04 1.05 -6.42
CA LEU A 72 -8.08 1.76 -7.25
C LEU A 72 -8.80 2.88 -8.01
N MET A 73 -8.29 4.10 -7.91
CA MET A 73 -8.88 5.28 -8.53
C MET A 73 -7.96 5.93 -9.55
N LEU A 74 -8.47 6.97 -10.20
CA LEU A 74 -7.81 7.80 -11.22
C LEU A 74 -7.55 7.05 -12.53
N GLY A 75 -8.33 5.97 -12.75
CA GLY A 75 -8.23 5.10 -13.92
C GLY A 75 -7.34 3.87 -13.68
N ASP A 76 -7.02 3.15 -14.77
CA ASP A 76 -6.26 1.89 -14.78
C ASP A 76 -4.85 2.01 -15.39
N VAL A 77 -4.43 3.23 -15.80
CA VAL A 77 -3.12 3.50 -16.41
C VAL A 77 -2.31 4.45 -15.54
N CYS A 78 -1.17 3.97 -15.06
CA CYS A 78 -0.24 4.74 -14.23
C CYS A 78 0.77 5.52 -15.10
N THR A 79 1.16 6.73 -14.71
CA THR A 79 2.23 7.48 -15.36
C THR A 79 3.62 6.96 -15.04
N ARG A 80 3.77 6.09 -14.02
CA ARG A 80 5.05 5.51 -13.58
C ARG A 80 5.12 4.01 -13.90
N SER A 81 6.36 3.50 -14.01
CA SER A 81 6.66 2.11 -14.41
C SER A 81 7.51 1.41 -13.35
N CYS A 82 6.98 1.31 -12.12
CA CYS A 82 7.67 0.62 -11.03
C CYS A 82 7.89 -0.87 -11.37
N GLY A 83 9.14 -1.36 -11.21
CA GLY A 83 9.54 -2.69 -11.64
C GLY A 83 8.88 -3.86 -10.90
N PHE A 84 8.15 -3.59 -9.83
CA PHE A 84 7.41 -4.57 -9.03
C PHE A 84 5.91 -4.62 -9.35
N CYS A 85 5.37 -3.59 -10.04
CA CYS A 85 3.94 -3.33 -10.13
C CYS A 85 3.36 -3.81 -11.46
N ASP A 86 2.27 -4.59 -11.42
CA ASP A 86 1.59 -5.14 -12.60
C ASP A 86 0.52 -4.19 -13.19
N ILE A 87 0.32 -3.01 -12.58
CA ILE A 87 -0.57 -1.97 -13.11
C ILE A 87 -0.05 -1.49 -14.48
N LYS A 88 -0.96 -1.35 -15.44
CA LYS A 88 -0.63 -0.80 -16.75
C LYS A 88 0.01 0.58 -16.63
N HIS A 89 1.07 0.83 -17.36
CA HIS A 89 1.74 2.13 -17.37
C HIS A 89 1.72 2.77 -18.76
N GLY A 90 1.70 4.11 -18.78
CA GLY A 90 1.65 4.87 -20.02
C GLY A 90 1.01 6.24 -19.85
N LYS A 91 0.33 6.71 -20.89
CA LYS A 91 -0.41 7.97 -20.88
C LYS A 91 -1.85 7.71 -20.44
N PRO A 92 -2.26 8.16 -19.25
CA PRO A 92 -3.63 7.99 -18.77
C PRO A 92 -4.63 8.79 -19.60
N GLY A 93 -5.89 8.34 -19.59
CA GLY A 93 -7.02 9.10 -20.12
C GLY A 93 -7.41 10.31 -19.27
N LEU A 94 -8.52 10.94 -19.63
CA LEU A 94 -9.11 12.02 -18.84
C LEU A 94 -9.54 11.50 -17.46
N LEU A 95 -9.53 12.39 -16.46
CA LEU A 95 -10.07 12.06 -15.15
C LEU A 95 -11.59 11.89 -15.22
N ASP A 96 -12.07 10.82 -14.60
CA ASP A 96 -13.49 10.61 -14.37
C ASP A 96 -13.90 11.18 -13.01
N TRP A 97 -14.48 12.37 -13.00
CA TRP A 97 -14.97 13.02 -11.79
C TRP A 97 -16.14 12.27 -11.11
N GLY A 98 -16.84 11.40 -11.86
CA GLY A 98 -17.89 10.53 -11.32
C GLY A 98 -17.36 9.30 -10.58
N GLU A 99 -16.09 9.01 -10.67
CA GLU A 99 -15.45 7.85 -10.02
C GLU A 99 -15.59 7.90 -8.50
N ALA A 100 -15.41 9.08 -7.90
CA ALA A 100 -15.55 9.29 -6.45
C ALA A 100 -16.95 8.89 -5.92
N GLU A 101 -18.01 9.23 -6.65
CA GLU A 101 -19.38 8.83 -6.30
C GLU A 101 -19.57 7.32 -6.41
N ARG A 102 -19.07 6.70 -7.49
CA ARG A 102 -19.23 5.25 -7.69
C ARG A 102 -18.49 4.44 -6.63
N VAL A 103 -17.27 4.88 -6.25
CA VAL A 103 -16.50 4.25 -5.15
C VAL A 103 -17.27 4.37 -3.84
N ALA A 104 -17.75 5.56 -3.48
CA ALA A 104 -18.50 5.77 -2.24
C ALA A 104 -19.80 4.95 -2.19
N GLN A 105 -20.50 4.81 -3.32
CA GLN A 105 -21.67 3.95 -3.44
C GLN A 105 -21.33 2.47 -3.30
N ALA A 106 -20.18 2.02 -3.79
CA ALA A 106 -19.72 0.66 -3.61
C ALA A 106 -19.41 0.38 -2.13
N VAL A 107 -18.65 1.27 -1.47
CA VAL A 107 -18.36 1.21 -0.03
C VAL A 107 -19.64 1.11 0.80
N LYS A 108 -20.65 1.93 0.49
CA LYS A 108 -21.98 1.88 1.13
C LYS A 108 -22.69 0.55 0.87
N SER A 109 -22.73 0.09 -0.38
CA SER A 109 -23.40 -1.17 -0.77
C SER A 109 -22.78 -2.38 -0.06
N MET A 110 -21.48 -2.35 0.19
CA MET A 110 -20.75 -3.38 0.94
C MET A 110 -20.86 -3.21 2.47
N ASN A 111 -21.45 -2.11 2.94
CA ASN A 111 -21.55 -1.75 4.36
C ASN A 111 -20.20 -1.87 5.09
N LEU A 112 -19.11 -1.35 4.49
CA LEU A 112 -17.78 -1.47 5.04
C LEU A 112 -17.65 -0.70 6.35
N LYS A 113 -16.89 -1.26 7.29
CA LYS A 113 -16.47 -0.55 8.51
C LYS A 113 -15.17 0.21 8.31
N HIS A 114 -14.39 -0.18 7.31
CA HIS A 114 -13.14 0.44 6.92
C HIS A 114 -12.95 0.32 5.42
N ALA A 115 -12.70 1.43 4.74
CA ALA A 115 -12.45 1.48 3.30
C ALA A 115 -11.00 1.88 3.02
N VAL A 116 -10.31 1.12 2.18
CA VAL A 116 -8.97 1.47 1.70
C VAL A 116 -9.08 1.96 0.27
N ILE A 117 -8.60 3.18 0.03
CA ILE A 117 -8.67 3.87 -1.25
C ILE A 117 -7.25 4.18 -1.72
N THR A 118 -6.92 3.79 -2.93
CA THR A 118 -5.63 4.11 -3.56
C THR A 118 -5.81 4.54 -5.00
N SER A 119 -4.74 4.90 -5.67
CA SER A 119 -4.78 5.37 -7.07
C SER A 119 -3.56 4.93 -7.87
N VAL A 120 -3.68 5.04 -9.18
CA VAL A 120 -2.51 5.13 -10.06
C VAL A 120 -1.84 6.50 -9.88
N ASN A 121 -0.54 6.60 -10.21
CA ASN A 121 0.13 7.90 -10.29
C ASN A 121 -0.38 8.72 -11.48
N ARG A 122 -0.56 10.02 -11.25
CA ARG A 122 -1.00 11.01 -12.24
C ARG A 122 -0.03 12.18 -12.32
N ASP A 123 1.24 11.87 -12.65
CA ASP A 123 2.30 12.87 -12.83
C ASP A 123 2.06 13.86 -13.98
N ASP A 124 1.07 13.55 -14.83
CA ASP A 124 0.51 14.44 -15.84
C ASP A 124 -0.30 15.61 -15.26
N ARG A 125 -0.57 15.57 -13.95
CA ARG A 125 -1.31 16.60 -13.21
C ARG A 125 -0.46 17.21 -12.10
N ARG A 126 -0.59 18.52 -11.88
CA ARG A 126 0.10 19.24 -10.79
C ARG A 126 -0.38 18.78 -9.40
N ASP A 127 -1.67 18.46 -9.29
CA ASP A 127 -2.32 18.04 -8.05
C ASP A 127 -2.21 16.53 -7.81
N GLY A 128 -1.62 15.76 -8.75
CA GLY A 128 -1.50 14.30 -8.65
C GLY A 128 -2.83 13.56 -8.45
N GLY A 129 -3.99 14.24 -8.62
CA GLY A 129 -5.33 13.70 -8.36
C GLY A 129 -5.81 13.86 -6.91
N ALA A 130 -5.11 14.61 -6.08
CA ALA A 130 -5.49 14.85 -4.67
C ALA A 130 -6.96 15.31 -4.47
N PRO A 131 -7.57 16.17 -5.34
CA PRO A 131 -8.98 16.53 -5.21
C PRO A 131 -9.95 15.34 -5.28
N ILE A 132 -9.65 14.31 -6.08
CA ILE A 132 -10.50 13.11 -6.18
C ILE A 132 -10.45 12.31 -4.87
N PHE A 133 -9.26 12.17 -4.25
CA PHE A 133 -9.14 11.57 -2.91
C PHE A 133 -10.02 12.31 -1.90
N ALA A 134 -9.94 13.64 -1.87
CA ALA A 134 -10.73 14.45 -0.97
C ALA A 134 -12.24 14.28 -1.21
N MET A 135 -12.68 14.22 -2.47
CA MET A 135 -14.07 13.97 -2.85
C MET A 135 -14.57 12.60 -2.36
N VAL A 136 -13.79 11.54 -2.59
CA VAL A 136 -14.15 10.19 -2.16
C VAL A 136 -14.28 10.09 -0.65
N ILE A 137 -13.33 10.64 0.12
CA ILE A 137 -13.37 10.63 1.59
C ILE A 137 -14.64 11.31 2.09
N ARG A 138 -14.93 12.53 1.61
CA ARG A 138 -16.14 13.27 2.01
C ARG A 138 -17.40 12.51 1.65
N ARG A 139 -17.45 11.94 0.45
CA ARG A 139 -18.64 11.22 -0.02
C ARG A 139 -18.90 9.93 0.73
N ILE A 140 -17.84 9.19 1.10
CA ILE A 140 -17.97 8.00 1.98
C ILE A 140 -18.55 8.43 3.33
N ARG A 141 -18.06 9.51 3.94
CA ARG A 141 -18.57 10.01 5.23
C ARG A 141 -20.04 10.41 5.18
N GLU A 142 -20.49 11.05 4.09
CA GLU A 142 -21.88 11.39 3.90
C GLU A 142 -22.78 10.16 3.76
N LEU A 143 -22.33 9.15 2.99
CA LEU A 143 -23.15 7.98 2.68
C LEU A 143 -23.09 6.90 3.76
N LEU A 144 -21.99 6.82 4.51
CA LEU A 144 -21.71 5.79 5.53
C LEU A 144 -20.89 6.39 6.68
N PRO A 145 -21.48 7.23 7.57
CA PRO A 145 -20.75 7.98 8.60
C PRO A 145 -19.93 7.16 9.57
N GLY A 146 -20.25 5.87 9.74
CA GLY A 146 -19.49 4.95 10.62
C GLY A 146 -18.31 4.25 9.95
N CYS A 147 -18.03 4.53 8.67
CA CYS A 147 -16.91 3.92 7.94
C CYS A 147 -15.64 4.76 8.11
N SER A 148 -14.58 4.17 8.63
CA SER A 148 -13.25 4.79 8.61
C SER A 148 -12.62 4.68 7.22
N VAL A 149 -11.80 5.67 6.85
CA VAL A 149 -11.18 5.73 5.52
C VAL A 149 -9.66 5.78 5.65
N GLU A 150 -8.99 4.81 5.05
CA GLU A 150 -7.55 4.83 4.80
C GLU A 150 -7.32 5.24 3.34
N VAL A 151 -6.39 6.16 3.11
CA VAL A 151 -5.96 6.51 1.75
C VAL A 151 -4.49 6.12 1.56
N LEU A 152 -4.21 5.31 0.54
CA LEU A 152 -2.84 5.04 0.09
C LEU A 152 -2.54 5.97 -1.09
N ILE A 153 -1.85 7.06 -0.79
CA ILE A 153 -1.55 8.13 -1.75
C ILE A 153 -0.21 7.94 -2.45
N PRO A 154 -0.03 8.49 -3.66
CA PRO A 154 1.28 8.66 -4.26
C PRO A 154 2.09 9.72 -3.50
N ASP A 155 3.37 9.87 -3.85
CA ASP A 155 4.24 10.88 -3.25
C ASP A 155 3.92 12.33 -3.67
N PHE A 156 3.01 12.54 -4.62
CA PHE A 156 2.68 13.85 -5.20
C PHE A 156 3.92 14.67 -5.59
N LYS A 157 5.06 14.02 -5.90
CA LYS A 157 6.36 14.67 -6.12
C LYS A 157 6.79 15.59 -4.96
N GLY A 158 6.45 15.22 -3.73
CA GLY A 158 6.72 15.98 -2.52
C GLY A 158 5.82 17.20 -2.30
N SER A 159 4.71 17.34 -3.04
CA SER A 159 3.80 18.50 -2.93
C SER A 159 3.00 18.48 -1.63
N LEU A 160 3.36 19.33 -0.69
CA LEU A 160 2.60 19.55 0.55
C LEU A 160 1.23 20.20 0.29
N GLU A 161 1.07 20.91 -0.83
CA GLU A 161 -0.19 21.51 -1.26
C GLU A 161 -1.20 20.40 -1.64
N ALA A 162 -0.78 19.42 -2.44
CA ALA A 162 -1.57 18.26 -2.78
C ALA A 162 -1.88 17.40 -1.53
N LEU A 163 -0.90 17.17 -0.68
CA LEU A 163 -1.08 16.48 0.60
C LEU A 163 -2.15 17.15 1.47
N LYS A 164 -2.08 18.48 1.60
CA LYS A 164 -3.05 19.26 2.38
C LYS A 164 -4.48 19.08 1.89
N ILE A 165 -4.69 19.03 0.55
CA ILE A 165 -6.03 18.80 -0.03
C ILE A 165 -6.62 17.47 0.48
N VAL A 166 -5.80 16.42 0.56
CA VAL A 166 -6.24 15.11 1.07
C VAL A 166 -6.50 15.16 2.58
N LEU A 167 -5.60 15.77 3.35
CA LEU A 167 -5.72 15.85 4.82
C LEU A 167 -6.91 16.72 5.25
N ASP A 168 -7.25 17.78 4.52
CA ASP A 168 -8.43 18.61 4.77
C ASP A 168 -9.76 17.82 4.65
N ALA A 169 -9.74 16.66 3.98
CA ALA A 169 -10.88 15.74 3.96
C ALA A 169 -10.89 14.75 5.15
N ARG A 170 -9.86 14.78 6.00
CA ARG A 170 -9.71 14.04 7.25
C ARG A 170 -9.81 12.52 7.12
N PRO A 171 -8.93 11.85 6.35
CA PRO A 171 -8.83 10.40 6.43
C PRO A 171 -8.38 9.97 7.84
N GLU A 172 -8.80 8.80 8.31
CA GLU A 172 -8.32 8.24 9.58
C GLU A 172 -6.88 7.75 9.48
N ILE A 173 -6.49 7.21 8.32
CA ILE A 173 -5.11 6.80 8.03
C ILE A 173 -4.66 7.42 6.72
N LEU A 174 -3.52 8.11 6.75
CA LEU A 174 -2.75 8.49 5.58
C LEU A 174 -1.61 7.49 5.39
N ASN A 175 -1.68 6.73 4.33
CA ASN A 175 -0.68 5.74 3.94
C ASN A 175 0.08 6.21 2.70
N HIS A 176 1.41 6.11 2.74
CA HIS A 176 2.30 6.24 1.60
C HIS A 176 3.46 5.25 1.75
N ASN A 177 3.58 4.32 0.82
CA ASN A 177 4.62 3.30 0.88
C ASN A 177 5.95 3.82 0.34
N VAL A 178 7.06 3.54 1.04
CA VAL A 178 8.42 3.76 0.52
C VAL A 178 8.89 2.62 -0.38
N GLU A 179 8.23 1.47 -0.32
CA GLU A 179 8.38 0.26 -1.12
C GLU A 179 9.72 -0.45 -0.94
N THR A 180 10.86 0.25 -0.91
CA THR A 180 12.21 -0.33 -0.82
C THR A 180 13.21 0.61 -0.15
N VAL A 181 14.46 0.15 -0.01
CA VAL A 181 15.58 0.92 0.55
C VAL A 181 16.16 1.92 -0.46
N PRO A 182 16.77 3.06 -0.03
CA PRO A 182 17.25 4.12 -0.92
C PRO A 182 18.15 3.64 -2.05
N ARG A 183 19.07 2.70 -1.78
CA ARG A 183 19.99 2.14 -2.79
C ARG A 183 19.28 1.51 -3.97
N LEU A 184 18.09 0.93 -3.75
CA LEU A 184 17.32 0.22 -4.76
C LEU A 184 16.26 1.08 -5.46
N PHE A 185 16.01 2.32 -4.99
CA PHE A 185 14.95 3.19 -5.52
C PHE A 185 14.97 3.28 -7.03
N LYS A 186 16.14 3.61 -7.60
CA LYS A 186 16.31 3.81 -9.04
C LYS A 186 16.02 2.57 -9.88
N GLN A 187 16.21 1.37 -9.30
CA GLN A 187 15.90 0.10 -9.95
C GLN A 187 14.43 -0.31 -9.76
N VAL A 188 13.88 -0.07 -8.58
CA VAL A 188 12.55 -0.57 -8.17
C VAL A 188 11.44 0.38 -8.60
N GLN A 189 11.66 1.68 -8.44
CA GLN A 189 10.69 2.74 -8.78
C GLN A 189 11.42 3.96 -9.38
N PRO A 190 11.83 3.86 -10.66
CA PRO A 190 12.80 4.78 -11.27
C PRO A 190 12.33 6.23 -11.41
N GLN A 191 11.03 6.52 -11.30
CA GLN A 191 10.45 7.86 -11.34
C GLN A 191 10.20 8.45 -9.95
N ASP A 192 10.44 7.67 -8.87
CA ASP A 192 10.23 8.10 -7.49
C ASP A 192 11.54 8.57 -6.84
N HIS A 193 11.39 9.35 -5.76
CA HIS A 193 12.51 9.85 -4.97
C HIS A 193 12.22 9.62 -3.48
N TYR A 194 13.21 9.11 -2.77
CA TYR A 194 13.10 8.83 -1.33
C TYR A 194 12.75 10.09 -0.52
N GLU A 195 13.30 11.23 -0.95
CA GLU A 195 13.05 12.54 -0.34
C GLU A 195 11.59 13.00 -0.50
N TRP A 196 10.88 12.58 -1.56
CA TRP A 196 9.46 12.88 -1.71
C TRP A 196 8.62 12.10 -0.70
N SER A 197 8.96 10.83 -0.49
CA SER A 197 8.32 10.03 0.57
C SER A 197 8.53 10.63 1.96
N ALA A 198 9.76 11.09 2.25
CA ALA A 198 10.09 11.80 3.47
C ALA A 198 9.25 13.07 3.65
N ALA A 199 9.16 13.90 2.59
CA ALA A 199 8.38 15.14 2.61
C ALA A 199 6.89 14.88 2.86
N ILE A 200 6.29 13.86 2.23
CA ILE A 200 4.88 13.52 2.39
C ILE A 200 4.59 12.99 3.81
N LEU A 201 5.38 12.03 4.29
CA LEU A 201 5.12 11.40 5.59
C LEU A 201 5.37 12.36 6.76
N SER A 202 6.49 13.12 6.74
CA SER A 202 6.77 14.13 7.77
C SER A 202 5.83 15.33 7.65
N GLY A 203 5.50 15.73 6.41
CA GLY A 203 4.52 16.78 6.13
C GLY A 203 3.13 16.45 6.64
N ALA A 204 2.71 15.18 6.60
CA ALA A 204 1.42 14.74 7.12
C ALA A 204 1.29 15.04 8.61
N LYS A 205 2.31 14.69 9.41
CA LYS A 205 2.34 14.98 10.85
C LYS A 205 2.43 16.47 11.17
N SER A 206 3.08 17.24 10.31
CA SER A 206 3.16 18.70 10.47
C SER A 206 1.84 19.40 10.19
N LEU A 207 1.08 18.91 9.19
CA LEU A 207 -0.22 19.47 8.77
C LEU A 207 -1.39 18.99 9.65
N ASP A 208 -1.35 17.73 10.08
CA ASP A 208 -2.34 17.11 10.96
C ASP A 208 -1.64 16.15 11.94
N PRO A 209 -1.30 16.59 13.16
CA PRO A 209 -0.65 15.76 14.18
C PRO A 209 -1.46 14.53 14.61
N GLU A 210 -2.79 14.59 14.44
CA GLU A 210 -3.71 13.53 14.88
C GLU A 210 -3.89 12.42 13.83
N VAL A 211 -3.60 12.68 12.54
CA VAL A 211 -3.74 11.64 11.51
C VAL A 211 -2.81 10.46 11.79
N LEU A 212 -3.33 9.25 11.72
CA LEU A 212 -2.47 8.07 11.74
C LEU A 212 -1.73 7.96 10.41
N THR A 213 -0.40 7.89 10.48
CA THR A 213 0.45 7.72 9.31
C THR A 213 0.90 6.27 9.16
N LYS A 214 0.94 5.81 7.93
CA LYS A 214 1.30 4.44 7.60
C LYS A 214 2.26 4.39 6.42
N SER A 215 3.16 3.40 6.43
CA SER A 215 4.04 3.11 5.30
C SER A 215 4.22 1.60 5.13
N GLY A 216 4.70 1.21 3.95
CA GLY A 216 4.99 -0.18 3.61
C GLY A 216 6.35 -0.35 2.93
N ILE A 217 6.98 -1.48 3.21
CA ILE A 217 8.23 -1.93 2.60
C ILE A 217 8.04 -3.33 2.06
N MET A 218 8.52 -3.57 0.84
CA MET A 218 8.71 -4.92 0.30
C MET A 218 10.15 -5.38 0.51
N VAL A 219 10.32 -6.63 0.94
CA VAL A 219 11.63 -7.27 1.10
C VAL A 219 11.82 -8.41 0.09
N GLY A 220 13.06 -8.67 -0.30
CA GLY A 220 13.42 -9.68 -1.29
C GLY A 220 13.74 -9.13 -2.67
N LEU A 221 13.99 -7.82 -2.79
CA LEU A 221 14.39 -7.11 -4.00
C LEU A 221 15.92 -6.95 -4.11
N GLY A 222 16.69 -7.34 -3.06
CA GLY A 222 18.16 -7.27 -3.00
C GLY A 222 18.69 -6.31 -1.94
N GLU A 223 17.82 -5.86 -1.04
CA GLU A 223 18.19 -5.12 0.17
C GLU A 223 18.82 -6.05 1.22
N GLU A 224 19.64 -5.46 2.07
CA GLU A 224 20.19 -6.10 3.26
C GLU A 224 19.32 -5.78 4.50
N MET A 225 19.38 -6.64 5.51
CA MET A 225 18.57 -6.49 6.73
C MET A 225 18.82 -5.14 7.44
N ASP A 226 20.08 -4.70 7.48
CA ASP A 226 20.45 -3.44 8.13
C ASP A 226 19.91 -2.23 7.35
N GLU A 227 19.89 -2.27 6.00
CA GLU A 227 19.28 -1.22 5.18
C GLU A 227 17.77 -1.10 5.46
N VAL A 228 17.07 -2.23 5.66
CA VAL A 228 15.64 -2.23 6.03
C VAL A 228 15.45 -1.58 7.41
N LYS A 229 16.32 -1.91 8.38
CA LYS A 229 16.26 -1.29 9.72
C LYS A 229 16.56 0.20 9.70
N GLU A 230 17.49 0.66 8.84
CA GLU A 230 17.74 2.09 8.64
C GLU A 230 16.48 2.81 8.11
N VAL A 231 15.84 2.25 7.08
CA VAL A 231 14.56 2.81 6.58
C VAL A 231 13.48 2.80 7.66
N MET A 232 13.42 1.79 8.51
CA MET A 232 12.49 1.78 9.64
C MET A 232 12.77 2.94 10.63
N CYS A 233 14.04 3.25 10.89
CA CYS A 233 14.42 4.41 11.71
C CYS A 233 14.01 5.73 11.03
N ASP A 234 14.26 5.88 9.73
CA ASP A 234 13.83 7.05 8.97
C ASP A 234 12.32 7.25 9.03
N LEU A 235 11.54 6.19 8.78
CA LEU A 235 10.09 6.22 8.87
C LEU A 235 9.59 6.65 10.27
N ARG A 236 10.23 6.17 11.34
CA ARG A 236 9.93 6.66 12.69
C ARG A 236 10.27 8.14 12.88
N GLY A 237 11.42 8.56 12.35
CA GLY A 237 11.83 9.98 12.33
C GLY A 237 10.83 10.87 11.59
N TRP A 238 10.19 10.38 10.54
CA TRP A 238 9.13 11.08 9.79
C TRP A 238 7.75 10.98 10.46
N GLY A 239 7.64 10.31 11.61
CA GLY A 239 6.41 10.22 12.38
C GLY A 239 5.45 9.12 11.94
N VAL A 240 5.92 8.10 11.21
CA VAL A 240 5.07 6.97 10.81
C VAL A 240 4.64 6.15 12.02
N ASP A 241 3.33 5.93 12.16
CA ASP A 241 2.72 5.20 13.26
C ASP A 241 2.61 3.69 12.98
N ILE A 242 2.29 3.33 11.73
CA ILE A 242 1.99 1.96 11.29
C ILE A 242 2.96 1.55 10.20
N LEU A 243 3.59 0.38 10.36
CA LEU A 243 4.48 -0.18 9.35
C LEU A 243 4.00 -1.55 8.88
N THR A 244 4.02 -1.76 7.57
CA THR A 244 3.79 -3.07 6.94
C THR A 244 5.04 -3.54 6.20
N ILE A 245 5.44 -4.80 6.39
CA ILE A 245 6.59 -5.41 5.71
C ILE A 245 6.15 -6.74 5.11
N GLY A 246 6.24 -6.85 3.78
CA GLY A 246 5.84 -8.04 3.03
C GLY A 246 6.90 -8.55 2.08
N GLN A 247 6.88 -9.85 1.77
CA GLN A 247 7.75 -10.42 0.75
C GLN A 247 7.35 -9.91 -0.64
N TYR A 248 8.29 -9.42 -1.40
CA TYR A 248 8.08 -9.20 -2.83
C TYR A 248 7.79 -10.53 -3.52
N LEU A 249 6.71 -10.56 -4.29
CA LEU A 249 6.33 -11.68 -5.14
C LEU A 249 6.27 -11.19 -6.58
N GLN A 250 7.09 -11.76 -7.44
CA GLN A 250 7.20 -11.37 -8.84
C GLN A 250 5.89 -11.64 -9.61
N PRO A 251 5.18 -10.62 -10.12
CA PRO A 251 3.91 -10.84 -10.81
C PRO A 251 4.09 -11.60 -12.12
N SER A 252 5.11 -11.29 -12.91
CA SER A 252 5.46 -11.99 -14.15
C SER A 252 6.97 -11.91 -14.42
N LYS A 253 7.45 -12.68 -15.40
CA LYS A 253 8.86 -12.68 -15.82
C LYS A 253 9.36 -11.33 -16.37
N LYS A 254 8.47 -10.36 -16.61
CA LYS A 254 8.80 -9.01 -17.06
C LYS A 254 9.18 -8.08 -15.90
N HIS A 255 8.79 -8.44 -14.67
CA HIS A 255 9.05 -7.68 -13.46
C HIS A 255 10.40 -8.04 -12.87
N LEU A 256 10.84 -7.25 -11.88
CA LEU A 256 12.08 -7.51 -11.16
C LEU A 256 12.12 -8.92 -10.60
N PRO A 257 13.25 -9.64 -10.73
CA PRO A 257 13.38 -10.97 -10.16
C PRO A 257 13.39 -10.89 -8.63
N ILE A 258 12.91 -11.95 -7.98
CA ILE A 258 13.07 -12.11 -6.53
C ILE A 258 14.55 -12.38 -6.27
N ALA A 259 15.19 -11.54 -5.45
CA ALA A 259 16.59 -11.71 -5.06
C ALA A 259 16.75 -12.82 -4.01
N ARG A 260 15.85 -12.85 -3.02
CA ARG A 260 15.74 -13.91 -2.01
C ARG A 260 14.37 -13.95 -1.36
N TYR A 261 14.06 -15.04 -0.67
CA TYR A 261 12.94 -15.12 0.25
C TYR A 261 13.43 -14.91 1.68
N TYR A 262 12.76 -14.02 2.41
CA TYR A 262 12.95 -13.83 3.84
C TYR A 262 12.33 -15.00 4.61
N THR A 263 12.98 -15.43 5.67
CA THR A 263 12.48 -16.45 6.58
C THR A 263 11.42 -15.87 7.53
N LEU A 264 10.63 -16.74 8.16
CA LEU A 264 9.65 -16.31 9.16
C LEU A 264 10.33 -15.67 10.38
N ASP A 265 11.56 -16.10 10.73
CA ASP A 265 12.33 -15.52 11.82
C ASP A 265 12.84 -14.12 11.48
N GLU A 266 13.25 -13.85 10.23
CA GLU A 266 13.60 -12.51 9.78
C GLU A 266 12.39 -11.55 9.81
N PHE A 267 11.20 -12.01 9.40
CA PHE A 267 9.98 -11.21 9.56
C PHE A 267 9.66 -10.94 11.03
N LYS A 268 9.87 -11.93 11.90
CA LYS A 268 9.71 -11.75 13.34
C LYS A 268 10.70 -10.73 13.89
N GLU A 269 11.97 -10.80 13.49
CA GLU A 269 13.01 -9.85 13.87
C GLU A 269 12.64 -8.42 13.48
N LEU A 270 12.22 -8.20 12.23
CA LEU A 270 11.78 -6.87 11.76
C LEU A 270 10.56 -6.35 12.54
N ARG A 271 9.59 -7.22 12.83
CA ARG A 271 8.42 -6.85 13.64
C ARG A 271 8.81 -6.44 15.06
N ASP A 272 9.65 -7.23 15.71
CA ASP A 272 10.07 -6.97 17.09
C ASP A 272 10.95 -5.70 17.16
N TYR A 273 11.87 -5.52 16.19
CA TYR A 273 12.65 -4.29 16.05
C TYR A 273 11.77 -3.06 15.86
N GLY A 274 10.77 -3.12 14.95
CA GLY A 274 9.87 -2.00 14.72
C GLY A 274 9.08 -1.61 15.99
N ARG A 275 8.63 -2.59 16.79
CA ARG A 275 7.99 -2.33 18.10
C ARG A 275 8.95 -1.66 19.06
N GLN A 276 10.19 -2.12 19.11
CA GLN A 276 11.23 -1.56 19.97
C GLN A 276 11.53 -0.10 19.66
N ILE A 277 11.60 0.29 18.39
CA ILE A 277 11.85 1.69 17.98
C ILE A 277 10.60 2.57 17.99
N GLY A 278 9.45 2.03 18.42
CA GLY A 278 8.27 2.80 18.80
C GLY A 278 7.20 2.97 17.71
N PHE A 279 7.11 2.08 16.72
CA PHE A 279 5.90 2.01 15.89
C PHE A 279 4.70 1.60 16.75
N LYS A 280 3.54 2.24 16.54
CA LYS A 280 2.29 1.87 17.21
C LYS A 280 1.77 0.51 16.75
N TRP A 281 2.02 0.16 15.49
CA TRP A 281 1.69 -1.14 14.90
C TRP A 281 2.74 -1.56 13.87
N VAL A 282 3.14 -2.82 13.91
CA VAL A 282 4.00 -3.44 12.88
C VAL A 282 3.39 -4.76 12.44
N GLU A 283 3.08 -4.85 11.16
CA GLU A 283 2.65 -6.08 10.51
C GLU A 283 3.77 -6.55 9.57
N ALA A 284 4.39 -7.68 9.89
CA ALA A 284 5.52 -8.21 9.12
C ALA A 284 5.36 -9.71 8.92
N ALA A 285 5.07 -10.12 7.68
CA ALA A 285 4.93 -11.52 7.27
C ALA A 285 4.97 -11.65 5.73
N PRO A 286 5.24 -12.83 5.19
CA PRO A 286 5.43 -13.01 3.74
C PRO A 286 4.30 -12.49 2.85
N LEU A 287 3.05 -12.64 3.26
CA LEU A 287 1.89 -12.23 2.46
C LEU A 287 1.34 -10.85 2.85
N VAL A 288 1.95 -10.14 3.79
CA VAL A 288 1.53 -8.79 4.18
C VAL A 288 1.59 -7.84 2.97
N ARG A 289 0.57 -7.02 2.85
CA ARG A 289 0.44 -5.89 1.93
C ARG A 289 -0.09 -4.69 2.71
N SER A 290 0.05 -3.49 2.18
CA SER A 290 -0.31 -2.26 2.90
C SER A 290 -1.76 -2.24 3.42
N SER A 291 -2.70 -2.85 2.72
CA SER A 291 -4.11 -2.93 3.15
C SER A 291 -4.47 -4.21 3.93
N TYR A 292 -3.50 -5.11 4.16
CA TYR A 292 -3.75 -6.36 4.88
C TYR A 292 -4.07 -6.07 6.36
N HIS A 293 -5.19 -6.60 6.86
CA HIS A 293 -5.71 -6.37 8.22
C HIS A 293 -5.92 -4.88 8.61
N ALA A 294 -6.09 -3.98 7.63
CA ALA A 294 -6.21 -2.53 7.88
C ALA A 294 -7.36 -2.18 8.86
N ALA A 295 -8.50 -2.87 8.77
CA ALA A 295 -9.61 -2.68 9.69
C ALA A 295 -9.28 -3.04 11.16
N GLU A 296 -8.39 -4.00 11.39
CA GLU A 296 -7.93 -4.38 12.73
C GLU A 296 -6.98 -3.33 13.31
N GLN A 297 -6.09 -2.81 12.47
CA GLN A 297 -5.16 -1.73 12.82
C GLN A 297 -5.92 -0.49 13.31
N VAL A 298 -6.94 -0.06 12.57
CA VAL A 298 -7.80 1.07 12.97
C VAL A 298 -8.49 0.78 14.29
N ARG A 299 -9.13 -0.37 14.46
CA ARG A 299 -9.84 -0.71 15.70
C ARG A 299 -8.91 -0.69 16.92
N ALA A 300 -7.74 -1.30 16.79
CA ALA A 300 -6.77 -1.35 17.88
C ALA A 300 -6.26 0.05 18.28
N LEU A 301 -5.98 0.91 17.30
CA LEU A 301 -5.41 2.23 17.55
C LEU A 301 -6.46 3.29 17.90
N SER A 302 -7.67 3.22 17.31
CA SER A 302 -8.78 4.14 17.66
C SER A 302 -9.26 3.96 19.10
N THR A 303 -9.22 2.74 19.64
CA THR A 303 -9.59 2.50 21.05
C THR A 303 -8.60 3.20 22.02
N VAL A 304 -7.34 3.30 21.63
CA VAL A 304 -6.31 4.03 22.38
C VAL A 304 -6.53 5.54 22.23
N HIS A 305 -6.87 6.00 21.04
CA HIS A 305 -7.11 7.42 20.74
C HIS A 305 -8.36 7.96 21.47
N HIS A 306 -9.46 7.23 21.47
CA HIS A 306 -10.67 7.61 22.24
C HIS A 306 -10.45 7.61 23.76
N LYS A 307 -9.61 6.71 24.28
CA LYS A 307 -9.25 6.72 25.70
C LYS A 307 -8.36 7.90 26.12
N LEU A 308 -7.55 8.42 25.21
CA LEU A 308 -6.62 9.53 25.48
C LEU A 308 -7.23 10.90 25.19
N TYR A 309 -8.19 11.01 24.27
CA TYR A 309 -8.73 12.29 23.77
C TYR A 309 -10.27 12.38 23.74
N GLY A 310 -10.97 11.34 24.17
CA GLY A 310 -12.44 11.26 24.20
C GLY A 310 -13.07 11.99 25.38
N GLY A 311 -13.05 13.32 25.35
CA GLY A 311 -13.65 14.19 26.36
C GLY A 311 -14.50 15.33 25.80
N VAL A 312 -15.32 15.08 24.73
CA VAL A 312 -16.41 16.00 24.36
C VAL A 312 -17.67 15.20 24.14
N SER A 313 -18.42 15.01 25.21
CA SER A 313 -19.79 14.56 25.21
C SER A 313 -20.65 15.64 24.55
N THR A 314 -21.17 15.39 23.37
CA THR A 314 -22.34 16.13 22.84
C THR A 314 -23.57 15.63 23.61
N GLN A 315 -23.90 16.28 24.70
CA GLN A 315 -25.26 16.15 25.27
C GLN A 315 -26.28 16.74 24.28
N PRO A 316 -27.38 16.04 24.02
CA PRO A 316 -28.49 16.65 23.30
C PRO A 316 -29.10 17.74 24.20
N SER A 317 -29.20 18.97 23.69
CA SER A 317 -29.90 20.05 24.37
C SER A 317 -31.38 19.67 24.50
N THR A 318 -31.79 19.27 25.68
CA THR A 318 -33.21 19.28 26.06
C THR A 318 -33.60 20.73 26.29
N ASN A 319 -34.37 21.28 25.36
CA ASN A 319 -35.04 22.56 25.54
C ASN A 319 -36.40 22.26 26.18
N PRO A 320 -36.76 22.75 27.35
CA PRO A 320 -38.08 22.74 27.88
C PRO A 320 -38.69 24.14 27.63
N GLY A 321 -39.80 24.21 26.90
CA GLY A 321 -40.56 25.41 26.72
C GLY A 321 -41.55 25.29 25.58
#